data_aab49a8441e01e03cd809b2fdcab390a
#
_entry.id   aab49a8441e01e03cd809b2fdcab390a
#
_cell.length_a   1.000
_cell.length_b   1.000
_cell.length_c   1.000
_cell.angle_alpha   90.00
_cell.angle_beta   90.00
_cell.angle_gamma   90.00
#
_symmetry.space_group_name_H-M   'P 1'
#
loop_
_entity.id
_entity.type
_entity.pdbx_description
1 polymer ?
#
loop_
_entity_poly.entity_id
_entity_poly.type
_entity_poly.pdbx_seq_one_letter_code
_entity_poly.pdbx_strand_id
1 'polypeptide(L)'
;MTQLPSHAPATRFAWWKPLLFLAVVVIGLWYVKWQPYYGKAFTAAETHSIGKSILANAADSPWRAALDYAMVYFLAVWKAAVLGVILGSLVQVLIPRAWLLRLMGSSRFGSTLMGTGLGLPGMMCSCCAAPVTAGLRQSQVSSGAAMAFWLANPLLNPATLIFMGFVLGWHFAAIRLVAGLMMVLGIAWLVQRSVPDQAVTAPVIPARDEQP
;
A
#
# COMPACT_ATOMS: atom_id res chain seq x y z
N MET A 1 32.75 -7.95 44.36
CA MET A 1 33.31 -8.11 43.00
C MET A 1 32.20 -7.76 42.04
N THR A 2 32.20 -6.53 41.58
CA THR A 2 31.20 -5.92 40.73
C THR A 2 31.55 -6.23 39.26
N GLN A 3 30.79 -7.09 38.60
CA GLN A 3 30.97 -7.31 37.18
C GLN A 3 30.37 -6.15 36.39
N LEU A 4 31.22 -5.44 35.67
CA LEU A 4 30.86 -4.45 34.68
C LEU A 4 30.02 -5.11 33.55
N PRO A 5 28.93 -4.49 33.09
CA PRO A 5 28.21 -5.01 31.96
C PRO A 5 29.08 -4.89 30.70
N SER A 6 29.30 -6.04 30.05
CA SER A 6 29.97 -6.14 28.77
C SER A 6 29.24 -5.32 27.72
N HIS A 7 29.96 -4.43 27.07
CA HIS A 7 29.47 -3.67 25.92
C HIS A 7 28.91 -4.62 24.86
N ALA A 8 27.61 -4.63 24.69
CA ALA A 8 26.97 -5.25 23.54
C ALA A 8 27.54 -4.58 22.27
N PRO A 9 28.03 -5.34 21.28
CA PRO A 9 28.55 -4.76 20.05
C PRO A 9 27.43 -3.99 19.36
N ALA A 10 27.69 -2.73 19.01
CA ALA A 10 26.78 -1.91 18.23
C ALA A 10 26.49 -2.66 16.92
N THR A 11 25.29 -3.20 16.81
CA THR A 11 24.82 -3.87 15.59
C THR A 11 24.94 -2.87 14.45
N ARG A 12 25.90 -3.09 13.54
CA ARG A 12 26.06 -2.27 12.35
C ARG A 12 24.76 -2.31 11.59
N PHE A 13 24.06 -1.17 11.58
CA PHE A 13 22.80 -1.02 10.83
C PHE A 13 23.07 -1.39 9.37
N ALA A 14 22.54 -2.52 8.94
CA ALA A 14 22.79 -3.05 7.60
C ALA A 14 21.96 -2.24 6.57
N TRP A 15 22.48 -1.11 6.14
CA TRP A 15 21.87 -0.18 5.19
C TRP A 15 21.43 -0.82 3.87
N TRP A 16 22.02 -1.95 3.50
CA TRP A 16 21.65 -2.67 2.28
C TRP A 16 20.24 -3.26 2.34
N LYS A 17 19.72 -3.63 3.53
CA LYS A 17 18.37 -4.19 3.68
C LYS A 17 17.27 -3.19 3.28
N PRO A 18 17.20 -1.96 3.85
CA PRO A 18 16.21 -0.97 3.41
C PRO A 18 16.44 -0.48 1.99
N LEU A 19 17.70 -0.44 1.49
CA LEU A 19 17.98 -0.09 0.10
C LEU A 19 17.45 -1.16 -0.85
N LEU A 20 17.65 -2.44 -0.54
CA LEU A 20 17.08 -3.54 -1.33
C LEU A 20 15.56 -3.50 -1.33
N PHE A 21 14.94 -3.26 -0.18
CA PHE A 21 13.49 -3.08 -0.12
C PHE A 21 13.02 -1.93 -1.01
N LEU A 22 13.66 -0.77 -0.90
CA LEU A 22 13.34 0.40 -1.73
C LEU A 22 13.50 0.10 -3.22
N ALA A 23 14.57 -0.60 -3.61
CA ALA A 23 14.78 -1.00 -5.01
C ALA A 23 13.66 -1.93 -5.51
N VAL A 24 13.27 -2.93 -4.73
CA VAL A 24 12.15 -3.84 -5.09
C VAL A 24 10.83 -3.07 -5.18
N VAL A 25 10.56 -2.13 -4.27
CA VAL A 25 9.36 -1.28 -4.30
C VAL A 25 9.36 -0.42 -5.57
N VAL A 26 10.44 0.30 -5.83
CA VAL A 26 10.52 1.22 -6.98
C VAL A 26 10.42 0.45 -8.30
N ILE A 27 11.22 -0.59 -8.48
CA ILE A 27 11.22 -1.40 -9.72
C ILE A 27 9.89 -2.13 -9.88
N GLY A 28 9.38 -2.74 -8.82
CA GLY A 28 8.12 -3.48 -8.86
C GLY A 28 6.92 -2.59 -9.16
N LEU A 29 6.81 -1.45 -8.48
CA LEU A 29 5.74 -0.49 -8.75
C LEU A 29 5.86 0.14 -10.13
N TRP A 30 7.08 0.50 -10.55
CA TRP A 30 7.31 1.04 -11.87
C TRP A 30 6.83 0.05 -12.95
N TYR A 31 7.30 -1.18 -12.92
CA TYR A 31 6.98 -2.18 -13.93
C TYR A 31 5.50 -2.59 -13.92
N VAL A 32 4.91 -2.79 -12.73
CA VAL A 32 3.54 -3.33 -12.61
C VAL A 32 2.47 -2.24 -12.71
N LYS A 33 2.78 -1.04 -12.22
CA LYS A 33 1.78 0.03 -12.09
C LYS A 33 2.07 1.25 -12.94
N TRP A 34 3.23 1.89 -12.77
CA TRP A 34 3.50 3.17 -13.41
C TRP A 34 3.61 3.07 -14.92
N GLN A 35 4.35 2.12 -15.45
CA GLN A 35 4.55 1.95 -16.89
C GLN A 35 3.22 1.78 -17.66
N PRO A 36 2.29 0.88 -17.27
CA PRO A 36 1.02 0.73 -17.97
C PRO A 36 0.11 1.96 -17.90
N TYR A 37 0.14 2.68 -16.75
CA TYR A 37 -0.69 3.87 -16.57
C TYR A 37 -0.14 5.10 -17.26
N TYR A 38 1.19 5.19 -17.42
CA TYR A 38 1.84 6.32 -18.07
C TYR A 38 1.34 6.49 -19.51
N GLY A 39 1.38 5.44 -20.33
CA GLY A 39 0.86 5.48 -21.70
C GLY A 39 -0.64 5.81 -21.77
N LYS A 40 -1.45 5.23 -20.87
CA LYS A 40 -2.89 5.53 -20.81
C LYS A 40 -3.20 6.98 -20.41
N ALA A 41 -2.35 7.61 -19.60
CA ALA A 41 -2.54 9.02 -19.21
C ALA A 41 -2.44 9.96 -20.40
N PHE A 42 -1.51 9.72 -21.34
CA PHE A 42 -1.42 10.50 -22.57
C PHE A 42 -2.63 10.28 -23.47
N THR A 43 -3.06 9.03 -23.65
CA THR A 43 -4.29 8.73 -24.42
C THR A 43 -5.50 9.43 -23.80
N ALA A 44 -5.63 9.43 -22.47
CA ALA A 44 -6.74 10.11 -21.80
C ALA A 44 -6.67 11.64 -21.96
N ALA A 45 -5.46 12.22 -21.97
CA ALA A 45 -5.28 13.67 -22.19
C ALA A 45 -5.65 14.09 -23.62
N GLU A 46 -5.35 13.27 -24.61
CA GLU A 46 -5.61 13.57 -26.04
C GLU A 46 -7.06 13.26 -26.45
N THR A 47 -7.58 12.12 -26.00
CA THR A 47 -8.89 11.61 -26.48
C THR A 47 -10.03 11.84 -25.51
N HIS A 48 -9.77 12.35 -24.31
CA HIS A 48 -10.74 12.44 -23.20
C HIS A 48 -11.46 11.11 -22.92
N SER A 49 -10.78 9.98 -23.18
CA SER A 49 -11.30 8.63 -23.02
C SER A 49 -10.24 7.73 -22.40
N ILE A 50 -10.69 6.75 -21.63
CA ILE A 50 -9.80 5.72 -21.03
C ILE A 50 -9.41 4.65 -22.08
N GLY A 51 -9.93 4.72 -23.29
CA GLY A 51 -9.78 3.75 -24.35
C GLY A 51 -10.80 2.60 -24.27
N LYS A 52 -10.52 1.48 -24.96
CA LYS A 52 -11.43 0.33 -24.99
C LYS A 52 -11.65 -0.25 -23.59
N SER A 53 -12.92 -0.42 -23.22
CA SER A 53 -13.29 -1.12 -22.00
C SER A 53 -12.87 -2.58 -22.04
N ILE A 54 -12.39 -3.12 -20.93
CA ILE A 54 -12.15 -4.55 -20.76
C ILE A 54 -13.44 -5.37 -20.92
N LEU A 55 -14.59 -4.70 -20.74
CA LEU A 55 -15.94 -5.28 -20.79
C LEU A 55 -16.58 -5.23 -22.20
N ALA A 56 -15.84 -4.89 -23.25
CA ALA A 56 -16.40 -4.58 -24.55
C ALA A 56 -16.95 -5.77 -25.35
N ASN A 57 -16.86 -6.99 -24.85
CA ASN A 57 -17.43 -8.15 -25.52
C ASN A 57 -18.80 -8.47 -24.95
N ALA A 58 -19.85 -8.16 -25.73
CA ALA A 58 -21.20 -8.65 -25.46
C ALA A 58 -21.19 -10.18 -25.63
N ALA A 59 -21.17 -10.91 -24.54
CA ALA A 59 -21.32 -12.36 -24.58
C ALA A 59 -22.81 -12.72 -24.72
N ASP A 60 -23.11 -13.74 -25.51
CA ASP A 60 -24.48 -14.20 -25.78
C ASP A 60 -25.22 -14.75 -24.54
N SER A 61 -24.49 -14.96 -23.44
CA SER A 61 -25.02 -15.49 -22.18
C SER A 61 -24.44 -14.76 -20.98
N PRO A 62 -25.27 -14.41 -19.95
CA PRO A 62 -24.81 -13.74 -18.73
C PRO A 62 -23.70 -14.49 -17.99
N TRP A 63 -23.74 -15.82 -18.00
CA TRP A 63 -22.73 -16.67 -17.37
C TRP A 63 -21.37 -16.59 -18.08
N ARG A 64 -21.38 -16.58 -19.40
CA ARG A 64 -20.14 -16.43 -20.19
C ARG A 64 -19.55 -15.04 -20.00
N ALA A 65 -20.38 -14.01 -19.98
CA ALA A 65 -19.94 -12.64 -19.69
C ALA A 65 -19.27 -12.54 -18.31
N ALA A 66 -19.83 -13.18 -17.29
CA ALA A 66 -19.27 -13.21 -15.95
C ALA A 66 -17.91 -13.93 -15.87
N LEU A 67 -17.79 -15.09 -16.55
CA LEU A 67 -16.54 -15.85 -16.58
C LEU A 67 -15.45 -15.13 -17.38
N ASP A 68 -15.79 -14.57 -18.53
CA ASP A 68 -14.84 -13.80 -19.36
C ASP A 68 -14.34 -12.58 -18.59
N TYR A 69 -15.24 -11.87 -17.91
CA TYR A 69 -14.87 -10.76 -17.05
C TYR A 69 -13.94 -11.19 -15.90
N ALA A 70 -14.27 -12.27 -15.19
CA ALA A 70 -13.46 -12.79 -14.10
C ALA A 70 -12.06 -13.16 -14.58
N MET A 71 -11.95 -13.82 -15.74
CA MET A 71 -10.68 -14.23 -16.32
C MET A 71 -9.83 -13.02 -16.74
N VAL A 72 -10.42 -12.07 -17.46
CA VAL A 72 -9.72 -10.86 -17.92
C VAL A 72 -9.29 -10.02 -16.71
N TYR A 73 -10.14 -9.88 -15.72
CA TYR A 73 -9.82 -9.15 -14.49
C TYR A 73 -8.70 -9.84 -13.71
N PHE A 74 -8.75 -11.16 -13.56
CA PHE A 74 -7.70 -11.94 -12.91
C PHE A 74 -6.35 -11.74 -13.60
N LEU A 75 -6.31 -11.88 -14.95
CA LEU A 75 -5.09 -11.67 -15.74
C LEU A 75 -4.56 -10.22 -15.64
N ALA A 76 -5.42 -9.24 -15.43
CA ALA A 76 -5.01 -7.86 -15.25
C ALA A 76 -4.42 -7.59 -13.85
N VAL A 77 -4.92 -8.29 -12.82
CA VAL A 77 -4.62 -7.96 -11.41
C VAL A 77 -3.59 -8.89 -10.77
N TRP A 78 -3.43 -10.14 -11.25
CA TRP A 78 -2.60 -11.14 -10.59
C TRP A 78 -1.14 -10.69 -10.34
N LYS A 79 -0.52 -9.98 -11.30
CA LYS A 79 0.84 -9.45 -11.14
C LYS A 79 0.95 -8.48 -9.96
N ALA A 80 -0.06 -7.63 -9.81
CA ALA A 80 -0.11 -6.69 -8.71
C ALA A 80 -0.40 -7.36 -7.36
N ALA A 81 -1.21 -8.43 -7.36
CA ALA A 81 -1.48 -9.21 -6.16
C ALA A 81 -0.21 -9.94 -5.67
N VAL A 82 0.52 -10.59 -6.58
CA VAL A 82 1.80 -11.24 -6.27
C VAL A 82 2.81 -10.21 -5.72
N LEU A 83 2.93 -9.05 -6.38
CA LEU A 83 3.80 -7.99 -5.88
C LEU A 83 3.39 -7.54 -4.48
N GLY A 84 2.09 -7.38 -4.20
CA GLY A 84 1.57 -7.01 -2.88
C GLY A 84 1.94 -8.02 -1.79
N VAL A 85 1.84 -9.32 -2.08
CA VAL A 85 2.24 -10.38 -1.15
C VAL A 85 3.75 -10.35 -0.89
N ILE A 86 4.55 -10.21 -1.95
CA ILE A 86 6.02 -10.09 -1.83
C ILE A 86 6.38 -8.88 -0.98
N LEU A 87 5.82 -7.71 -1.27
CA LEU A 87 6.10 -6.49 -0.51
C LEU A 87 5.66 -6.62 0.96
N GLY A 88 4.50 -7.23 1.23
CA GLY A 88 4.01 -7.46 2.59
C GLY A 88 4.95 -8.35 3.41
N SER A 89 5.54 -9.36 2.78
CA SER A 89 6.54 -10.23 3.40
C SER A 89 7.87 -9.50 3.59
N LEU A 90 8.31 -8.74 2.60
CA LEU A 90 9.58 -8.00 2.64
C LEU A 90 9.58 -6.88 3.68
N VAL A 91 8.43 -6.23 3.93
CA VAL A 91 8.29 -5.22 5.00
C VAL A 91 8.75 -5.79 6.34
N GLN A 92 8.35 -7.03 6.66
CA GLN A 92 8.66 -7.66 7.94
C GLN A 92 10.14 -8.06 8.08
N VAL A 93 10.79 -8.39 6.96
CA VAL A 93 12.17 -8.93 6.95
C VAL A 93 13.22 -7.86 6.73
N LEU A 94 12.96 -6.92 5.82
CA LEU A 94 13.97 -5.96 5.35
C LEU A 94 13.89 -4.60 6.05
N ILE A 95 12.70 -4.20 6.53
CA ILE A 95 12.56 -2.90 7.18
C ILE A 95 12.83 -3.05 8.68
N PRO A 96 13.79 -2.28 9.24
CA PRO A 96 14.04 -2.29 10.67
C PRO A 96 12.81 -1.82 11.44
N ARG A 97 12.34 -2.64 12.37
CA ARG A 97 11.17 -2.36 13.19
C ARG A 97 11.26 -0.99 13.92
N ALA A 98 12.46 -0.66 14.42
CA ALA A 98 12.70 0.62 15.09
C ALA A 98 12.41 1.83 14.19
N TRP A 99 12.68 1.74 12.90
CA TRP A 99 12.40 2.79 11.93
C TRP A 99 10.90 2.94 11.66
N LEU A 100 10.20 1.81 11.47
CA LEU A 100 8.74 1.81 11.32
C LEU A 100 8.03 2.38 12.54
N LEU A 101 8.47 1.99 13.74
CA LEU A 101 7.92 2.51 15.01
C LEU A 101 8.17 4.01 15.15
N ARG A 102 9.33 4.51 14.73
CA ARG A 102 9.64 5.94 14.77
C ARG A 102 8.74 6.77 13.86
N LEU A 103 8.41 6.26 12.68
CA LEU A 103 7.58 6.96 11.69
C LEU A 103 6.08 6.78 11.93
N MET A 104 5.64 5.56 12.24
CA MET A 104 4.23 5.18 12.26
C MET A 104 3.80 4.42 13.52
N GLY A 105 4.69 4.26 14.50
CA GLY A 105 4.40 3.50 15.73
C GLY A 105 3.60 4.28 16.76
N SER A 106 3.54 5.60 16.67
CA SER A 106 2.78 6.41 17.63
C SER A 106 1.32 6.56 17.19
N SER A 107 0.41 6.60 18.14
CA SER A 107 -1.03 6.86 17.91
C SER A 107 -1.35 8.34 17.63
N ARG A 108 -0.37 9.08 17.10
CA ARG A 108 -0.51 10.50 16.79
C ARG A 108 -1.03 10.70 15.37
N PHE A 109 -1.71 11.81 15.15
CA PHE A 109 -2.19 12.22 13.82
C PHE A 109 -1.09 12.26 12.76
N GLY A 110 0.14 12.63 13.13
CA GLY A 110 1.30 12.59 12.23
C GLY A 110 1.60 11.21 11.66
N SER A 111 1.44 10.14 12.44
CA SER A 111 1.61 8.76 11.96
C SER A 111 0.54 8.38 10.94
N THR A 112 -0.69 8.84 11.12
CA THR A 112 -1.78 8.65 10.15
C THR A 112 -1.49 9.36 8.84
N LEU A 113 -0.98 10.61 8.90
CA LEU A 113 -0.55 11.34 7.70
C LEU A 113 0.60 10.64 6.98
N MET A 114 1.58 10.11 7.71
CA MET A 114 2.67 9.32 7.11
C MET A 114 2.14 8.06 6.44
N GLY A 115 1.21 7.34 7.07
CA GLY A 115 0.56 6.19 6.46
C GLY A 115 -0.17 6.57 5.16
N THR A 116 -0.93 7.67 5.18
CA THR A 116 -1.59 8.22 3.99
C THR A 116 -0.59 8.54 2.89
N GLY A 117 0.47 9.28 3.21
CA GLY A 117 1.49 9.71 2.24
C GLY A 117 2.25 8.53 1.61
N LEU A 118 2.57 7.51 2.40
CA LEU A 118 3.23 6.30 1.91
C LEU A 118 2.29 5.42 1.05
N GLY A 119 0.99 5.50 1.25
CA GLY A 119 0.00 4.81 0.43
C GLY A 119 -0.16 5.39 -0.98
N LEU A 120 0.02 6.72 -1.15
CA LEU A 120 -0.22 7.42 -2.41
C LEU A 120 0.55 6.84 -3.62
N PRO A 121 1.88 6.62 -3.56
CA PRO A 121 2.65 6.14 -4.71
C PRO A 121 2.38 4.66 -5.04
N GLY A 122 1.72 3.92 -4.15
CA GLY A 122 1.46 2.49 -4.31
C GLY A 122 0.51 2.16 -5.45
N MET A 123 -0.45 3.04 -5.75
CA MET A 123 -1.48 2.84 -6.78
C MET A 123 -2.13 1.44 -6.71
N MET A 124 -2.23 0.87 -5.53
CA MET A 124 -2.74 -0.49 -5.33
C MET A 124 -4.24 -0.47 -5.09
N CYS A 125 -4.91 -1.55 -5.50
CA CYS A 125 -6.27 -1.84 -5.04
C CYS A 125 -6.25 -2.33 -3.59
N SER A 126 -7.40 -2.36 -2.94
CA SER A 126 -7.53 -2.79 -1.54
C SER A 126 -6.97 -4.19 -1.29
N CYS A 127 -7.22 -5.13 -2.22
CA CYS A 127 -6.73 -6.50 -2.10
C CYS A 127 -5.21 -6.63 -2.20
N CYS A 128 -4.55 -5.81 -3.05
CA CYS A 128 -3.09 -5.82 -3.19
C CYS A 128 -2.39 -5.09 -2.04
N ALA A 129 -3.02 -4.07 -1.48
CA ALA A 129 -2.49 -3.33 -0.34
C ALA A 129 -2.68 -4.06 1.01
N ALA A 130 -3.66 -4.98 1.10
CA ALA A 130 -3.95 -5.72 2.33
C ALA A 130 -2.76 -6.51 2.89
N PRO A 131 -2.00 -7.31 2.11
CA PRO A 131 -0.82 -8.02 2.63
C PRO A 131 0.26 -7.08 3.16
N VAL A 132 0.47 -5.94 2.49
CA VAL A 132 1.44 -4.91 2.95
C VAL A 132 0.97 -4.31 4.27
N THR A 133 -0.31 -3.99 4.38
CA THR A 133 -0.91 -3.45 5.62
C THR A 133 -0.81 -4.44 6.77
N ALA A 134 -1.06 -5.73 6.50
CA ALA A 134 -0.88 -6.79 7.48
C ALA A 134 0.59 -6.87 7.94
N GLY A 135 1.55 -6.79 7.03
CA GLY A 135 2.98 -6.74 7.34
C GLY A 135 3.35 -5.52 8.20
N LEU A 136 2.80 -4.35 7.91
CA LEU A 136 2.98 -3.14 8.73
C LEU A 136 2.43 -3.34 10.14
N ARG A 137 1.23 -3.93 10.29
CA ARG A 137 0.64 -4.20 11.61
C ARG A 137 1.45 -5.22 12.40
N GLN A 138 1.94 -6.27 11.76
CA GLN A 138 2.83 -7.25 12.40
C GLN A 138 4.14 -6.62 12.86
N SER A 139 4.59 -5.57 12.17
CA SER A 139 5.75 -4.76 12.56
C SER A 139 5.42 -3.70 13.64
N GLN A 140 4.22 -3.76 14.25
CA GLN A 140 3.74 -2.88 15.31
C GLN A 140 3.51 -1.42 14.89
N VAL A 141 3.23 -1.17 13.64
CA VAL A 141 2.73 0.13 13.17
C VAL A 141 1.36 0.39 13.80
N SER A 142 1.06 1.64 14.18
CA SER A 142 -0.22 2.01 14.79
C SER A 142 -1.41 1.64 13.91
N SER A 143 -2.54 1.31 14.53
CA SER A 143 -3.77 0.88 13.84
C SER A 143 -4.26 1.93 12.85
N GLY A 144 -4.22 3.21 13.25
CA GLY A 144 -4.62 4.33 12.40
C GLY A 144 -3.70 4.52 11.20
N ALA A 145 -2.37 4.45 11.39
CA ALA A 145 -1.42 4.60 10.29
C ALA A 145 -1.52 3.45 9.26
N ALA A 146 -1.69 2.22 9.73
CA ALA A 146 -1.87 1.06 8.86
C ALA A 146 -3.18 1.15 8.07
N MET A 147 -4.29 1.56 8.72
CA MET A 147 -5.57 1.77 8.06
C MET A 147 -5.50 2.92 7.06
N ALA A 148 -4.84 4.03 7.40
CA ALA A 148 -4.64 5.15 6.51
C ALA A 148 -3.86 4.73 5.26
N PHE A 149 -2.77 3.97 5.41
CA PHE A 149 -2.02 3.39 4.29
C PHE A 149 -2.92 2.53 3.40
N TRP A 150 -3.72 1.65 3.99
CA TRP A 150 -4.59 0.74 3.23
C TRP A 150 -5.64 1.50 2.42
N LEU A 151 -6.33 2.45 3.03
CA LEU A 151 -7.40 3.21 2.40
C LEU A 151 -6.89 4.27 1.41
N ALA A 152 -5.73 4.86 1.66
CA ALA A 152 -5.15 5.87 0.77
C ALA A 152 -4.85 5.30 -0.63
N ASN A 153 -4.39 4.05 -0.71
CA ASN A 153 -4.05 3.40 -1.97
C ASN A 153 -5.19 3.46 -3.02
N PRO A 154 -6.41 2.98 -2.75
CA PRO A 154 -7.51 3.02 -3.71
C PRO A 154 -8.22 4.38 -3.78
N LEU A 155 -8.39 5.09 -2.65
CA LEU A 155 -9.19 6.31 -2.60
C LEU A 155 -8.46 7.51 -3.19
N LEU A 156 -7.17 7.66 -2.87
CA LEU A 156 -6.31 8.75 -3.30
C LEU A 156 -5.37 8.36 -4.44
N ASN A 157 -5.70 7.32 -5.20
CA ASN A 157 -4.90 6.82 -6.29
C ASN A 157 -4.61 7.92 -7.33
N PRO A 158 -3.35 8.33 -7.55
CA PRO A 158 -3.01 9.42 -8.47
C PRO A 158 -3.46 9.15 -9.92
N ALA A 159 -3.33 7.91 -10.39
CA ALA A 159 -3.77 7.56 -11.73
C ALA A 159 -5.28 7.77 -11.91
N THR A 160 -6.08 7.35 -10.94
CA THR A 160 -7.54 7.54 -10.99
C THR A 160 -7.91 9.02 -10.95
N LEU A 161 -7.21 9.83 -10.14
CA LEU A 161 -7.44 11.28 -10.08
C LEU A 161 -7.11 11.97 -11.40
N ILE A 162 -5.99 11.60 -12.02
CA ILE A 162 -5.56 12.12 -13.32
C ILE A 162 -6.57 11.75 -14.42
N PHE A 163 -6.96 10.46 -14.51
CA PHE A 163 -7.96 10.02 -15.48
C PHE A 163 -9.31 10.69 -15.27
N MET A 164 -9.73 10.84 -14.03
CA MET A 164 -10.98 11.52 -13.70
C MET A 164 -10.93 13.01 -14.11
N GLY A 165 -9.79 13.66 -13.89
CA GLY A 165 -9.58 15.05 -14.30
C GLY A 165 -9.69 15.24 -15.81
N PHE A 166 -9.08 14.36 -16.62
CA PHE A 166 -9.11 14.47 -18.08
C PHE A 166 -10.42 14.02 -18.71
N VAL A 167 -11.08 13.01 -18.15
CA VAL A 167 -12.30 12.42 -18.74
C VAL A 167 -13.57 13.07 -18.25
N LEU A 168 -13.67 13.33 -16.95
CA LEU A 168 -14.88 13.88 -16.31
C LEU A 168 -14.76 15.37 -15.96
N GLY A 169 -13.51 15.86 -15.88
CA GLY A 169 -13.20 17.23 -15.48
C GLY A 169 -12.59 17.33 -14.07
N TRP A 170 -11.78 18.34 -13.89
CA TRP A 170 -10.99 18.55 -12.68
C TRP A 170 -11.83 18.80 -11.42
N HIS A 171 -13.08 19.27 -11.56
CA HIS A 171 -13.99 19.41 -10.43
C HIS A 171 -14.28 18.06 -9.74
N PHE A 172 -14.53 17.02 -10.53
CA PHE A 172 -14.76 15.68 -10.00
C PHE A 172 -13.51 15.09 -9.33
N ALA A 173 -12.35 15.33 -9.92
CA ALA A 173 -11.07 14.92 -9.31
C ALA A 173 -10.83 15.63 -7.96
N ALA A 174 -11.14 16.92 -7.86
CA ALA A 174 -11.04 17.69 -6.63
C ALA A 174 -12.02 17.20 -5.56
N ILE A 175 -13.28 16.97 -5.92
CA ILE A 175 -14.29 16.40 -4.99
C ILE A 175 -13.84 15.04 -4.48
N ARG A 176 -13.36 14.16 -5.37
CA ARG A 176 -12.83 12.84 -4.99
C ARG A 176 -11.62 12.94 -4.06
N LEU A 177 -10.70 13.86 -4.34
CA LEU A 177 -9.52 14.07 -3.49
C LEU A 177 -9.93 14.50 -2.08
N VAL A 178 -10.80 15.50 -1.96
CA VAL A 178 -11.26 16.04 -0.67
C VAL A 178 -12.06 14.98 0.09
N ALA A 179 -13.06 14.36 -0.55
CA ALA A 179 -13.86 13.31 0.07
C ALA A 179 -13.00 12.09 0.46
N GLY A 180 -12.08 11.68 -0.42
CA GLY A 180 -11.16 10.57 -0.15
C GLY A 180 -10.24 10.87 1.04
N LEU A 181 -9.71 12.08 1.12
CA LEU A 181 -8.87 12.49 2.25
C LEU A 181 -9.65 12.53 3.57
N MET A 182 -10.86 13.07 3.56
CA MET A 182 -11.75 13.05 4.73
C MET A 182 -12.08 11.62 5.17
N MET A 183 -12.38 10.73 4.24
CA MET A 183 -12.64 9.32 4.55
C MET A 183 -11.41 8.62 5.11
N VAL A 184 -10.24 8.77 4.47
CA VAL A 184 -8.99 8.14 4.94
C VAL A 184 -8.66 8.60 6.34
N LEU A 185 -8.62 9.90 6.59
CA LEU A 185 -8.26 10.45 7.89
C LEU A 185 -9.33 10.18 8.95
N GLY A 186 -10.61 10.31 8.59
CA GLY A 186 -11.73 10.06 9.51
C GLY A 186 -11.81 8.60 9.96
N ILE A 187 -11.74 7.66 9.02
CA ILE A 187 -11.78 6.22 9.34
C ILE A 187 -10.51 5.82 10.10
N ALA A 188 -9.33 6.29 9.68
CA ALA A 188 -8.08 5.99 10.36
C ALA A 188 -8.08 6.52 11.80
N TRP A 189 -8.62 7.71 12.04
CA TRP A 189 -8.80 8.28 13.38
C TRP A 189 -9.77 7.44 14.22
N LEU A 190 -10.91 7.05 13.63
CA LEU A 190 -11.90 6.23 14.32
C LEU A 190 -11.32 4.86 14.70
N VAL A 191 -10.62 4.21 13.79
CA VAL A 191 -9.95 2.92 14.05
C VAL A 191 -8.88 3.07 15.12
N GLN A 192 -8.06 4.14 15.07
CA GLN A 192 -7.05 4.39 16.07
C GLN A 192 -7.64 4.56 17.48
N ARG A 193 -8.84 5.15 17.56
CA ARG A 193 -9.54 5.35 18.84
C ARG A 193 -10.22 4.07 19.33
N SER A 194 -10.69 3.23 18.44
CA SER A 194 -11.49 2.05 18.77
C SER A 194 -10.66 0.78 18.95
N VAL A 195 -9.52 0.68 18.27
CA VAL A 195 -8.67 -0.52 18.27
C VAL A 195 -7.40 -0.28 19.05
N PRO A 196 -7.16 -0.98 20.19
CA PRO A 196 -5.92 -0.90 20.92
C PRO A 196 -4.73 -1.34 20.05
N ASP A 197 -3.63 -0.58 20.09
CA ASP A 197 -2.43 -0.89 19.30
C ASP A 197 -1.78 -2.23 19.71
N GLN A 198 -2.00 -2.69 20.93
CA GLN A 198 -1.49 -3.95 21.47
C GLN A 198 -2.26 -5.20 21.01
N ALA A 199 -3.36 -5.04 20.26
CA ALA A 199 -4.23 -6.15 19.85
C ALA A 199 -3.60 -7.09 18.78
N VAL A 200 -2.40 -6.83 18.30
CA VAL A 200 -1.68 -7.74 17.39
C VAL A 200 -0.87 -8.73 18.21
N THR A 201 -1.51 -9.84 18.52
CA THR A 201 -0.89 -10.96 19.21
C THR A 201 0.14 -11.62 18.31
N ALA A 202 1.35 -11.81 18.83
CA ALA A 202 2.47 -12.62 18.37
C ALA A 202 2.82 -12.57 16.86
N PRO A 203 4.06 -12.31 16.52
CA PRO A 203 4.52 -12.46 15.14
C PRO A 203 4.35 -13.92 14.72
N VAL A 204 3.72 -14.13 13.57
CA VAL A 204 3.59 -15.47 12.93
C VAL A 204 4.96 -16.07 12.63
N ILE A 205 5.98 -15.23 12.55
CA ILE A 205 7.38 -15.65 12.48
C ILE A 205 8.01 -15.24 13.81
N PRO A 206 8.47 -16.21 14.64
CA PRO A 206 9.23 -15.87 15.83
C PRO A 206 10.41 -15.00 15.40
N ALA A 207 10.57 -13.86 16.07
CA ALA A 207 11.76 -13.06 15.90
C ALA A 207 12.95 -14.03 16.07
N ARG A 208 13.72 -14.23 15.02
CA ARG A 208 14.94 -14.99 15.09
C ARG A 208 15.84 -14.13 15.99
N ASP A 209 15.82 -14.46 17.27
CA ASP A 209 16.81 -13.93 18.19
C ASP A 209 18.14 -14.27 17.56
N GLU A 210 18.83 -13.23 17.07
CA GLU A 210 20.24 -13.35 16.73
C GLU A 210 20.94 -13.66 18.02
N GLN A 211 20.97 -14.95 18.38
CA GLN A 211 21.89 -15.46 19.37
C GLN A 211 23.31 -15.31 18.82
N PRO A 212 24.23 -14.92 19.69
CA PRO A 212 25.61 -14.56 19.34
C PRO A 212 26.39 -15.71 18.70
#